data_318f99e09fecf1af520607c32f3650c8
#
_entry.id   318f99e09fecf1af520607c32f3650c8
#
_cell.length_a   1.000
_cell.length_b   1.000
_cell.length_c   1.000
_cell.angle_alpha   90.00
_cell.angle_beta   90.00
_cell.angle_gamma   90.00
#
_symmetry.space_group_name_H-M   'P 1'
#
loop_
_entity.id
_entity.type
_entity.pdbx_description
1 polymer ?
#
loop_
_entity_poly.entity_id
_entity_poly.type
_entity_poly.pdbx_seq_one_letter_code
_entity_poly.pdbx_strand_id
1 'polypeptide(L)'
;LFNDPKKLSSFQKQFKINAEKCYDNYEKVILNNEVDIVYIALPHNFHFEWIMRCISLKKSVLTEKPATINYEQMTKINENLNKTKIFFSEGFMYRFHPQTLELINIIKQNEIGELLNMQSYFGVNIVEKKNIFGFKRIKINKKSRLFDKSLGGGSILDLGCYPSSLSLLIASLKSDDYKKKFIL
;
A
#
# COMPACT_ATOMS: atom_id res chain seq x y z
N LEU A 1 2.94 -12.78 -7.70
CA LEU A 1 3.70 -13.42 -8.66
C LEU A 1 4.39 -14.60 -8.10
N PHE A 2 4.28 -15.56 -8.80
CA PHE A 2 4.71 -16.81 -8.27
C PHE A 2 5.85 -17.28 -9.19
N ASN A 3 7.09 -17.09 -8.79
CA ASN A 3 8.20 -17.87 -9.34
C ASN A 3 8.03 -19.38 -9.03
N ASP A 4 6.87 -19.74 -8.45
CA ASP A 4 6.49 -21.09 -8.10
C ASP A 4 5.25 -21.49 -8.93
N PRO A 5 5.40 -22.36 -9.94
CA PRO A 5 4.31 -22.81 -10.80
C PRO A 5 3.12 -23.41 -10.03
N LYS A 6 3.38 -24.06 -8.87
CA LYS A 6 2.31 -24.63 -8.04
C LYS A 6 1.43 -23.56 -7.42
N LYS A 7 2.04 -22.44 -6.97
CA LYS A 7 1.28 -21.30 -6.44
C LYS A 7 0.49 -20.59 -7.51
N LEU A 8 1.07 -20.42 -8.70
CA LEU A 8 0.36 -19.86 -9.86
C LEU A 8 -0.85 -20.71 -10.23
N SER A 9 -0.69 -22.03 -10.34
CA SER A 9 -1.79 -22.95 -10.64
C SER A 9 -2.87 -22.95 -9.55
N SER A 10 -2.47 -22.89 -8.26
CA SER A 10 -3.42 -22.78 -7.15
C SER A 10 -4.22 -21.49 -7.20
N PHE A 11 -3.55 -20.36 -7.45
CA PHE A 11 -4.19 -19.05 -7.60
C PHE A 11 -5.16 -19.02 -8.78
N GLN A 12 -4.72 -19.53 -9.93
CA GLN A 12 -5.55 -19.65 -11.12
C GLN A 12 -6.86 -20.43 -10.84
N LYS A 13 -6.76 -21.57 -10.19
CA LYS A 13 -7.92 -22.41 -9.84
C LYS A 13 -8.84 -21.68 -8.85
N GLN A 14 -8.26 -21.09 -7.81
CA GLN A 14 -9.02 -20.39 -6.77
C GLN A 14 -9.85 -19.23 -7.34
N PHE A 15 -9.29 -18.45 -8.25
CA PHE A 15 -9.93 -17.27 -8.82
C PHE A 15 -10.54 -17.51 -10.20
N LYS A 16 -10.54 -18.76 -10.69
CA LYS A 16 -11.12 -19.17 -12.00
C LYS A 16 -10.58 -18.32 -13.18
N ILE A 17 -9.28 -18.02 -13.14
CA ILE A 17 -8.62 -17.23 -14.17
C ILE A 17 -8.28 -18.13 -15.35
N ASN A 18 -8.54 -17.67 -16.60
CA ASN A 18 -8.11 -18.38 -17.79
C ASN A 18 -6.59 -18.58 -17.80
N ALA A 19 -6.12 -19.79 -18.13
CA ALA A 19 -4.70 -20.13 -18.16
C ALA A 19 -3.86 -19.19 -19.04
N GLU A 20 -4.41 -18.76 -20.16
CA GLU A 20 -3.79 -17.83 -21.10
C GLU A 20 -3.54 -16.41 -20.50
N LYS A 21 -4.28 -16.06 -19.42
CA LYS A 21 -4.13 -14.82 -18.69
C LYS A 21 -3.28 -14.96 -17.41
N CYS A 22 -2.64 -16.12 -17.23
CA CYS A 22 -1.73 -16.41 -16.14
C CYS A 22 -0.28 -16.36 -16.63
N TYR A 23 0.46 -15.37 -16.17
CA TYR A 23 1.84 -15.14 -16.61
C TYR A 23 2.83 -15.54 -15.50
N ASP A 24 3.92 -16.12 -15.91
CA ASP A 24 5.08 -16.49 -15.07
C ASP A 24 6.08 -15.32 -14.88
N ASN A 25 5.85 -14.21 -15.58
CA ASN A 25 6.72 -13.05 -15.60
C ASN A 25 5.88 -11.76 -15.53
N TYR A 26 6.33 -10.80 -14.73
CA TYR A 26 5.70 -9.49 -14.54
C TYR A 26 5.71 -8.64 -15.81
N GLU A 27 6.79 -8.72 -16.59
CA GLU A 27 6.90 -7.99 -17.85
C GLU A 27 5.77 -8.36 -18.81
N LYS A 28 5.44 -9.65 -18.91
CA LYS A 28 4.33 -10.11 -19.77
C LYS A 28 2.99 -9.48 -19.35
N VAL A 29 2.80 -9.23 -18.05
CA VAL A 29 1.58 -8.59 -17.56
C VAL A 29 1.53 -7.12 -17.97
N ILE A 30 2.59 -6.36 -17.71
CA ILE A 30 2.60 -4.92 -17.97
C ILE A 30 2.69 -4.58 -19.47
N LEU A 31 3.23 -5.49 -20.28
CA LEU A 31 3.27 -5.35 -21.74
C LEU A 31 1.97 -5.76 -22.44
N ASN A 32 1.06 -6.44 -21.75
CA ASN A 32 -0.22 -6.83 -22.35
C ASN A 32 -1.12 -5.60 -22.56
N ASN A 33 -1.54 -5.38 -23.79
CA ASN A 33 -2.40 -4.26 -24.17
C ASN A 33 -3.82 -4.33 -23.58
N GLU A 34 -4.29 -5.52 -23.17
CA GLU A 34 -5.58 -5.70 -22.50
C GLU A 34 -5.55 -5.29 -21.01
N VAL A 35 -4.37 -4.99 -20.46
CA VAL A 35 -4.23 -4.56 -19.06
C VAL A 35 -4.21 -3.05 -18.99
N ASP A 36 -5.24 -2.46 -18.38
CA ASP A 36 -5.38 -1.01 -18.19
C ASP A 36 -4.78 -0.54 -16.87
N ILE A 37 -4.90 -1.37 -15.82
CA ILE A 37 -4.42 -1.08 -14.47
C ILE A 37 -3.65 -2.27 -13.89
N VAL A 38 -2.56 -1.98 -13.21
CA VAL A 38 -1.71 -2.98 -12.54
C VAL A 38 -1.80 -2.83 -11.04
N TYR A 39 -2.21 -3.90 -10.35
CA TYR A 39 -2.12 -3.96 -8.89
C TYR A 39 -0.79 -4.56 -8.47
N ILE A 40 0.02 -3.77 -7.75
CA ILE A 40 1.36 -4.16 -7.29
C ILE A 40 1.28 -4.58 -5.82
N ALA A 41 1.38 -5.89 -5.57
CA ALA A 41 1.36 -6.50 -4.24
C ALA A 41 2.67 -7.26 -3.98
N LEU A 42 3.77 -6.54 -4.03
CA LEU A 42 5.14 -7.04 -3.86
C LEU A 42 5.72 -6.67 -2.49
N PRO A 43 6.88 -7.18 -2.08
CA PRO A 43 7.65 -6.58 -1.00
C PRO A 43 8.03 -5.13 -1.30
N HIS A 44 8.07 -4.28 -0.25
CA HIS A 44 8.13 -2.82 -0.36
C HIS A 44 9.28 -2.30 -1.26
N ASN A 45 10.45 -2.94 -1.19
CA ASN A 45 11.63 -2.55 -1.97
C ASN A 45 11.45 -2.71 -3.50
N PHE A 46 10.48 -3.51 -3.96
CA PHE A 46 10.21 -3.69 -5.38
C PHE A 46 9.13 -2.74 -5.93
N HIS A 47 8.37 -2.08 -5.07
CA HIS A 47 7.28 -1.21 -5.51
C HIS A 47 7.77 -0.12 -6.47
N PHE A 48 8.81 0.62 -6.09
CA PHE A 48 9.34 1.73 -6.89
C PHE A 48 9.68 1.31 -8.32
N GLU A 49 10.44 0.22 -8.48
CA GLU A 49 10.85 -0.27 -9.79
C GLU A 49 9.63 -0.56 -10.68
N TRP A 50 8.67 -1.33 -10.15
CA TRP A 50 7.51 -1.75 -10.93
C TRP A 50 6.52 -0.61 -11.18
N ILE A 51 6.38 0.34 -10.26
CA ILE A 51 5.61 1.57 -10.48
C ILE A 51 6.22 2.36 -11.65
N MET A 52 7.54 2.58 -11.65
CA MET A 52 8.21 3.33 -12.71
C MET A 52 8.08 2.65 -14.08
N ARG A 53 8.16 1.33 -14.14
CA ARG A 53 7.91 0.56 -15.37
C ARG A 53 6.48 0.71 -15.88
N CYS A 54 5.48 0.62 -14.98
CA CYS A 54 4.09 0.86 -15.35
C CYS A 54 3.87 2.28 -15.88
N ILE A 55 4.44 3.29 -15.23
CA ILE A 55 4.35 4.69 -15.67
C ILE A 55 4.95 4.85 -17.08
N SER A 56 6.12 4.25 -17.35
CA SER A 56 6.77 4.33 -18.67
C SER A 56 5.93 3.71 -19.79
N LEU A 57 5.13 2.70 -19.46
CA LEU A 57 4.19 2.02 -20.36
C LEU A 57 2.78 2.63 -20.35
N LYS A 58 2.60 3.75 -19.65
CA LYS A 58 1.29 4.43 -19.47
C LYS A 58 0.20 3.53 -18.88
N LYS A 59 0.58 2.56 -18.04
CA LYS A 59 -0.36 1.72 -17.30
C LYS A 59 -0.72 2.40 -15.98
N SER A 60 -2.00 2.46 -15.66
CA SER A 60 -2.47 2.90 -14.34
C SER A 60 -2.01 1.95 -13.24
N VAL A 61 -1.83 2.46 -12.03
CA VAL A 61 -1.24 1.70 -10.93
C VAL A 61 -2.07 1.83 -9.66
N LEU A 62 -2.37 0.69 -9.07
CA LEU A 62 -2.73 0.55 -7.66
C LEU A 62 -1.58 -0.21 -6.98
N THR A 63 -0.92 0.37 -6.01
CA THR A 63 0.17 -0.31 -5.29
C THR A 63 -0.18 -0.54 -3.82
N GLU A 64 0.32 -1.64 -3.25
CA GLU A 64 0.26 -1.82 -1.79
C GLU A 64 1.07 -0.75 -1.06
N LYS A 65 0.67 -0.50 0.15
CA LYS A 65 1.36 0.43 1.08
C LYS A 65 2.63 -0.23 1.68
N PRO A 66 3.67 0.57 1.96
CA PRO A 66 3.92 1.90 1.44
C PRO A 66 4.33 1.83 -0.03
N ALA A 67 3.93 2.82 -0.82
CA ALA A 67 4.27 2.87 -2.25
C ALA A 67 5.77 2.91 -2.49
N THR A 68 6.52 3.52 -1.56
CA THR A 68 7.99 3.63 -1.63
C THR A 68 8.62 3.46 -0.25
N ILE A 69 9.91 3.20 -0.22
CA ILE A 69 10.67 3.05 1.05
C ILE A 69 11.36 4.34 1.51
N ASN A 70 11.37 5.38 0.68
CA ASN A 70 11.96 6.68 1.00
C ASN A 70 11.33 7.81 0.16
N TYR A 71 11.63 9.04 0.55
CA TYR A 71 11.13 10.27 -0.06
C TYR A 71 11.61 10.45 -1.50
N GLU A 72 12.87 10.15 -1.79
CA GLU A 72 13.48 10.34 -3.12
C GLU A 72 12.78 9.48 -4.18
N GLN A 73 12.40 8.25 -3.83
CA GLN A 73 11.61 7.39 -4.73
C GLN A 73 10.23 7.99 -5.01
N MET A 74 9.55 8.49 -3.98
CA MET A 74 8.23 9.09 -4.16
C MET A 74 8.28 10.38 -4.98
N THR A 75 9.30 11.20 -4.79
CA THR A 75 9.54 12.41 -5.60
C THR A 75 9.67 12.05 -7.08
N LYS A 76 10.48 11.03 -7.40
CA LYS A 76 10.64 10.57 -8.79
C LYS A 76 9.35 10.02 -9.39
N ILE A 77 8.54 9.30 -8.61
CA ILE A 77 7.22 8.85 -9.06
C ILE A 77 6.36 10.06 -9.39
N ASN A 78 6.24 11.04 -8.50
CA ASN A 78 5.41 12.23 -8.70
C ASN A 78 5.84 13.05 -9.92
N GLU A 79 7.14 13.24 -10.12
CA GLU A 79 7.68 13.93 -11.31
C GLU A 79 7.28 13.24 -12.62
N ASN A 80 7.22 11.92 -12.64
CA ASN A 80 6.81 11.16 -13.82
C ASN A 80 5.29 11.10 -13.99
N LEU A 81 4.53 11.00 -12.89
CA LEU A 81 3.07 11.07 -12.92
C LEU A 81 2.57 12.41 -13.48
N ASN A 82 3.21 13.52 -13.12
CA ASN A 82 2.86 14.85 -13.63
C ASN A 82 3.02 14.98 -15.16
N LYS A 83 3.82 14.11 -15.78
CA LYS A 83 4.03 14.05 -17.24
C LYS A 83 3.04 13.10 -17.94
N THR A 84 2.26 12.36 -17.17
CA THR A 84 1.34 11.34 -17.68
C THR A 84 -0.08 11.61 -17.16
N LYS A 85 -1.09 11.04 -17.82
CA LYS A 85 -2.50 11.13 -17.39
C LYS A 85 -2.99 9.79 -16.84
N ILE A 86 -2.09 8.98 -16.28
CA ILE A 86 -2.47 7.69 -15.71
C ILE A 86 -3.00 7.86 -14.29
N PHE A 87 -3.87 6.94 -13.88
CA PHE A 87 -4.29 6.83 -12.49
C PHE A 87 -3.17 6.20 -11.65
N PHE A 88 -2.91 6.77 -10.47
CA PHE A 88 -2.03 6.20 -9.46
C PHE A 88 -2.68 6.28 -8.09
N SER A 89 -2.69 5.17 -7.37
CA SER A 89 -3.19 5.14 -5.99
C SER A 89 -2.37 4.18 -5.12
N GLU A 90 -2.23 4.56 -3.86
CA GLU A 90 -1.63 3.75 -2.80
C GLU A 90 -2.72 3.06 -1.99
N GLY A 91 -2.56 1.77 -1.70
CA GLY A 91 -3.56 0.88 -1.13
C GLY A 91 -3.81 1.08 0.37
N PHE A 92 -4.21 2.25 0.77
CA PHE A 92 -4.68 2.52 2.13
C PHE A 92 -6.17 2.17 2.28
N MET A 93 -6.46 0.89 2.49
CA MET A 93 -7.83 0.37 2.59
C MET A 93 -8.72 1.07 3.62
N TYR A 94 -8.15 1.56 4.74
CA TYR A 94 -8.89 2.23 5.79
C TYR A 94 -9.62 3.49 5.31
N ARG A 95 -9.12 4.15 4.26
CA ARG A 95 -9.70 5.38 3.70
C ARG A 95 -11.10 5.17 3.15
N PHE A 96 -11.43 3.94 2.76
CA PHE A 96 -12.74 3.55 2.22
C PHE A 96 -13.65 2.92 3.28
N HIS A 97 -13.17 2.80 4.52
CA HIS A 97 -13.97 2.24 5.60
C HIS A 97 -15.04 3.24 6.06
N PRO A 98 -16.31 2.83 6.28
CA PRO A 98 -17.38 3.73 6.69
C PRO A 98 -17.05 4.58 7.92
N GLN A 99 -16.34 4.02 8.91
CA GLN A 99 -15.88 4.73 10.09
C GLN A 99 -14.97 5.92 9.74
N THR A 100 -14.06 5.76 8.77
CA THR A 100 -13.18 6.85 8.35
C THR A 100 -13.95 7.92 7.60
N LEU A 101 -14.90 7.52 6.76
CA LEU A 101 -15.76 8.46 6.04
C LEU A 101 -16.61 9.27 7.02
N GLU A 102 -17.16 8.64 8.03
CA GLU A 102 -17.94 9.31 9.09
C GLU A 102 -17.06 10.24 9.92
N LEU A 103 -15.86 9.84 10.32
CA LEU A 103 -14.90 10.71 10.99
C LEU A 103 -14.62 11.98 10.18
N ILE A 104 -14.43 11.83 8.85
CA ILE A 104 -14.23 12.96 7.94
C ILE A 104 -15.46 13.90 7.94
N ASN A 105 -16.67 13.35 7.92
CA ASN A 105 -17.90 14.11 7.94
C ASN A 105 -18.04 14.92 9.25
N ILE A 106 -17.88 14.28 10.40
CA ILE A 106 -17.92 14.92 11.73
C ILE A 106 -16.95 16.11 11.80
N ILE A 107 -15.72 15.93 11.30
CA ILE A 107 -14.71 17.00 11.30
C ILE A 107 -15.09 18.12 10.32
N LYS A 108 -15.56 17.78 9.12
CA LYS A 108 -15.99 18.79 8.12
C LYS A 108 -17.19 19.60 8.56
N GLN A 109 -18.12 18.98 9.26
CA GLN A 109 -19.32 19.63 9.78
C GLN A 109 -19.05 20.39 11.08
N ASN A 110 -17.81 20.35 11.59
CA ASN A 110 -17.38 20.98 12.83
C ASN A 110 -18.16 20.51 14.09
N GLU A 111 -18.67 19.27 14.06
CA GLU A 111 -19.48 18.73 15.17
C GLU A 111 -18.69 18.58 16.49
N ILE A 112 -17.36 18.39 16.39
CA ILE A 112 -16.46 18.32 17.55
C ILE A 112 -15.74 19.65 17.82
N GLY A 113 -16.14 20.73 17.12
CA GLY A 113 -15.47 22.02 17.22
C GLY A 113 -14.11 22.03 16.51
N GLU A 114 -13.25 22.97 16.92
CA GLU A 114 -11.92 23.11 16.34
C GLU A 114 -11.00 21.96 16.73
N LEU A 115 -10.38 21.32 15.72
CA LEU A 115 -9.39 20.26 15.97
C LEU A 115 -8.05 20.88 16.38
N LEU A 116 -7.70 20.72 17.66
CA LEU A 116 -6.46 21.26 18.25
C LEU A 116 -5.34 20.24 18.28
N ASN A 117 -5.64 18.97 18.48
CA ASN A 117 -4.65 17.91 18.59
C ASN A 117 -5.21 16.60 18.06
N MET A 118 -4.32 15.76 17.51
CA MET A 118 -4.63 14.40 17.10
C MET A 118 -3.52 13.46 17.54
N GLN A 119 -3.89 12.37 18.20
CA GLN A 119 -2.98 11.26 18.51
C GLN A 119 -3.51 9.99 17.87
N SER A 120 -2.64 9.27 17.19
CA SER A 120 -2.98 8.06 16.44
C SER A 120 -1.98 6.96 16.72
N TYR A 121 -2.49 5.77 17.03
CA TYR A 121 -1.69 4.58 17.31
C TYR A 121 -2.19 3.42 16.47
N PHE A 122 -1.25 2.69 15.86
CA PHE A 122 -1.57 1.46 15.17
C PHE A 122 -0.46 0.44 15.40
N GLY A 123 -0.82 -0.72 15.92
CA GLY A 123 0.15 -1.76 16.25
C GLY A 123 -0.50 -3.12 16.39
N VAL A 124 0.29 -4.16 16.11
CA VAL A 124 -0.08 -5.56 16.28
C VAL A 124 1.02 -6.31 16.98
N ASN A 125 0.67 -7.27 17.84
CA ASN A 125 1.63 -8.14 18.48
C ASN A 125 2.03 -9.28 17.53
N ILE A 126 3.20 -9.14 16.88
CA ILE A 126 3.72 -10.14 15.93
C ILE A 126 4.72 -11.12 16.56
N VAL A 127 5.17 -10.86 17.80
CA VAL A 127 6.22 -11.65 18.44
C VAL A 127 5.67 -12.69 19.41
N GLU A 128 4.44 -12.52 19.87
CA GLU A 128 3.83 -13.38 20.85
C GLU A 128 3.03 -14.52 20.17
N LYS A 129 3.40 -15.76 20.49
CA LYS A 129 2.60 -16.93 20.08
C LYS A 129 2.17 -17.71 21.32
N LYS A 130 0.93 -18.17 21.33
CA LYS A 130 0.46 -19.13 22.33
C LYS A 130 0.87 -20.53 21.90
N ASN A 131 1.37 -21.35 22.85
CA ASN A 131 1.55 -22.77 22.61
C ASN A 131 0.18 -23.52 22.77
N ILE A 132 0.17 -24.83 22.53
CA ILE A 132 -1.02 -25.68 22.65
C ILE A 132 -1.67 -25.61 24.05
N PHE A 133 -0.89 -25.32 25.09
CA PHE A 133 -1.35 -25.17 26.47
C PHE A 133 -1.70 -23.71 26.84
N GLY A 134 -1.76 -22.78 25.87
CA GLY A 134 -2.11 -21.39 26.11
C GLY A 134 -1.00 -20.52 26.71
N PHE A 135 0.19 -21.07 26.99
CA PHE A 135 1.32 -20.27 27.48
C PHE A 135 1.88 -19.38 26.37
N LYS A 136 2.10 -18.13 26.69
CA LYS A 136 2.68 -17.14 25.77
C LYS A 136 4.18 -17.41 25.58
N ARG A 137 4.61 -17.50 24.35
CA ARG A 137 6.03 -17.63 23.99
C ARG A 137 6.40 -16.56 22.98
N ILE A 138 7.46 -15.81 23.27
CA ILE A 138 8.04 -14.87 22.32
C ILE A 138 8.80 -15.66 21.26
N LYS A 139 8.38 -15.54 20.00
CA LYS A 139 9.06 -16.16 18.86
C LYS A 139 9.24 -15.12 17.75
N ILE A 140 10.43 -14.56 17.67
CA ILE A 140 10.82 -13.64 16.61
C ILE A 140 11.33 -14.47 15.42
N ASN A 141 10.65 -14.35 14.28
CA ASN A 141 11.16 -14.91 13.03
C ASN A 141 12.07 -13.86 12.37
N LYS A 142 13.38 -13.91 12.68
CA LYS A 142 14.38 -13.00 12.11
C LYS A 142 14.48 -13.05 10.58
N LYS A 143 13.98 -14.12 9.94
CA LYS A 143 13.92 -14.26 8.47
C LYS A 143 12.67 -13.63 7.86
N SER A 144 11.78 -13.07 8.68
CA SER A 144 10.61 -12.36 8.18
C SER A 144 11.05 -11.05 7.50
N ARG A 145 10.44 -10.71 6.36
CA ARG A 145 10.64 -9.43 5.67
C ARG A 145 10.48 -8.20 6.60
N LEU A 146 9.70 -8.33 7.66
CA LEU A 146 9.46 -7.26 8.64
C LEU A 146 10.72 -6.86 9.41
N PHE A 147 11.72 -7.76 9.50
CA PHE A 147 13.00 -7.52 10.18
C PHE A 147 14.16 -7.33 9.19
N ASP A 148 13.89 -7.36 7.90
CA ASP A 148 14.89 -7.17 6.84
C ASP A 148 14.80 -5.75 6.27
N LYS A 149 15.79 -4.92 6.61
CA LYS A 149 15.86 -3.52 6.14
C LYS A 149 15.99 -3.43 4.62
N SER A 150 16.65 -4.40 3.97
CA SER A 150 16.84 -4.40 2.52
C SER A 150 15.52 -4.61 1.76
N LEU A 151 14.55 -5.23 2.40
CA LEU A 151 13.20 -5.44 1.88
C LEU A 151 12.20 -4.33 2.28
N GLY A 152 12.68 -3.23 2.90
CA GLY A 152 11.82 -2.18 3.43
C GLY A 152 11.10 -2.61 4.71
N GLY A 153 11.76 -3.44 5.55
CA GLY A 153 11.23 -3.85 6.84
C GLY A 153 11.28 -2.74 7.88
N GLY A 154 10.63 -3.00 9.00
CA GLY A 154 10.52 -2.10 10.14
C GLY A 154 9.09 -1.64 10.40
N SER A 155 8.82 -1.27 11.64
CA SER A 155 7.47 -0.89 12.09
C SER A 155 6.95 0.39 11.43
N ILE A 156 7.82 1.32 11.06
CA ILE A 156 7.44 2.58 10.43
C ILE A 156 6.83 2.33 9.04
N LEU A 157 7.53 1.59 8.18
CA LEU A 157 7.05 1.31 6.83
C LEU A 157 5.88 0.31 6.83
N ASP A 158 5.86 -0.65 7.75
CA ASP A 158 4.78 -1.65 7.77
C ASP A 158 3.48 -1.14 8.40
N LEU A 159 3.55 -0.46 9.54
CA LEU A 159 2.39 0.00 10.31
C LEU A 159 2.36 1.52 10.52
N GLY A 160 3.49 2.17 10.72
CA GLY A 160 3.57 3.61 10.97
C GLY A 160 3.08 4.47 9.80
N CYS A 161 3.06 3.93 8.59
CA CYS A 161 2.48 4.58 7.43
C CYS A 161 0.97 4.86 7.60
N TYR A 162 0.23 4.03 8.35
CA TYR A 162 -1.20 4.24 8.61
C TYR A 162 -1.48 5.48 9.46
N PRO A 163 -0.90 5.62 10.69
CA PRO A 163 -1.05 6.84 11.48
C PRO A 163 -0.59 8.08 10.73
N SER A 164 0.53 8.01 10.02
CA SER A 164 1.03 9.14 9.21
C SER A 164 0.05 9.53 8.11
N SER A 165 -0.46 8.54 7.35
CA SER A 165 -1.44 8.77 6.29
C SER A 165 -2.75 9.35 6.85
N LEU A 166 -3.24 8.85 7.99
CA LEU A 166 -4.45 9.37 8.63
C LEU A 166 -4.25 10.80 9.12
N SER A 167 -3.12 11.11 9.74
CA SER A 167 -2.81 12.47 10.21
C SER A 167 -2.76 13.46 9.06
N LEU A 168 -2.15 13.10 7.93
CA LEU A 168 -2.13 13.92 6.72
C LEU A 168 -3.53 14.09 6.13
N LEU A 169 -4.34 13.04 6.10
CA LEU A 169 -5.71 13.09 5.63
C LEU A 169 -6.54 14.08 6.45
N ILE A 170 -6.49 13.98 7.78
CA ILE A 170 -7.22 14.88 8.67
C ILE A 170 -6.71 16.34 8.56
N ALA A 171 -5.40 16.54 8.51
CA ALA A 171 -4.83 17.87 8.32
C ALA A 171 -5.28 18.51 6.98
N SER A 172 -5.43 17.70 5.91
CA SER A 172 -5.89 18.16 4.60
C SER A 172 -7.33 18.64 4.58
N LEU A 173 -8.16 18.28 5.57
CA LEU A 173 -9.56 18.72 5.61
C LEU A 173 -9.73 20.19 5.96
N LYS A 174 -8.73 20.81 6.59
CA LYS A 174 -8.76 22.22 7.02
C LYS A 174 -7.94 23.17 6.13
N SER A 175 -7.18 22.65 5.18
CA SER A 175 -6.28 23.45 4.33
C SER A 175 -6.47 23.09 2.85
N ASP A 176 -6.93 24.05 2.05
CA ASP A 176 -7.05 23.87 0.60
C ASP A 176 -5.71 23.63 -0.09
N ASP A 177 -4.62 24.03 0.53
CA ASP A 177 -3.26 23.84 0.01
C ASP A 177 -2.83 22.37 0.05
N TYR A 178 -3.34 21.58 1.03
CA TYR A 178 -3.11 20.14 1.10
C TYR A 178 -3.89 19.35 0.05
N LYS A 179 -5.07 19.83 -0.39
CA LYS A 179 -5.85 19.17 -1.46
C LYS A 179 -5.12 19.14 -2.79
N LYS A 180 -4.26 20.11 -3.06
CA LYS A 180 -3.46 20.19 -4.30
C LYS A 180 -2.24 19.27 -4.30
N LYS A 181 -1.76 18.82 -3.13
CA LYS A 181 -0.54 18.02 -2.98
C LYS A 181 -0.79 16.54 -2.76
N PHE A 182 -1.98 16.16 -2.34
CA PHE A 182 -2.34 14.76 -2.05
C PHE A 182 -3.62 14.42 -2.81
N ILE A 183 -3.43 13.97 -4.06
CA ILE A 183 -4.55 13.45 -4.86
C ILE A 183 -5.11 12.22 -4.14
N LEU A 184 -6.35 12.32 -3.71
CA LEU A 184 -7.17 11.21 -3.22
C LEU A 184 -7.63 10.38 -4.40
#